data_48886f282fdc963e10061710776cdba9
#
_entry.id   48886f282fdc963e10061710776cdba9
#
_cell.length_a   1.000
_cell.length_b   1.000
_cell.length_c   1.000
_cell.angle_alpha   90.00
_cell.angle_beta   90.00
_cell.angle_gamma   90.00
#
_symmetry.space_group_name_H-M   'P 1'
#
loop_
_entity.id
_entity.type
_entity.pdbx_description
1 polymer ?
#
loop_
_entity_poly.entity_id
_entity_poly.type
_entity_poly.pdbx_seq_one_letter_code
_entity_poly.pdbx_strand_id
1 'polypeptide(L)'
;MDIIAAIDTGRSPTAIGIVRVSGEGCFACCDRVFRAANGKPFSRQEPRKMVFGEMLDTEGRVIDRGLAVRFPGPHSYTGEDSAEFHCHGSPVVLRELLSALFAAGARQALSLIHI
;
A
#
# COMPACT_ATOMS: atom_id res chain seq x y z
N MET A 1 13.13 -11.61 4.21
CA MET A 1 12.02 -11.03 5.00
C MET A 1 10.77 -10.98 4.17
N ASP A 2 9.66 -11.38 4.76
CA ASP A 2 8.39 -11.38 4.04
C ASP A 2 7.73 -10.01 4.08
N ILE A 3 7.36 -9.54 2.90
CA ILE A 3 6.50 -8.38 2.77
C ILE A 3 5.15 -8.92 2.31
N ILE A 4 4.11 -8.64 3.08
CA ILE A 4 2.78 -9.13 2.75
C ILE A 4 1.85 -7.96 2.45
N ALA A 5 0.90 -8.21 1.56
CA ALA A 5 -0.09 -7.21 1.18
C ALA A 5 -1.47 -7.84 1.15
N ALA A 6 -2.47 -7.10 1.57
CA ALA A 6 -3.85 -7.57 1.56
C ALA A 6 -4.81 -6.39 1.53
N ILE A 7 -6.03 -6.68 1.03
CA ILE A 7 -7.15 -5.73 1.11
C ILE A 7 -7.69 -5.78 2.54
N ASP A 8 -7.70 -4.62 3.20
CA ASP A 8 -8.10 -4.52 4.60
C ASP A 8 -9.58 -4.17 4.78
N THR A 9 -10.25 -3.72 3.72
CA THR A 9 -11.65 -3.28 3.78
C THR A 9 -12.65 -4.35 3.38
N GLY A 10 -12.20 -5.60 3.17
CA GLY A 10 -13.07 -6.69 2.74
C GLY A 10 -13.24 -6.73 1.23
N ARG A 11 -14.14 -7.60 0.77
CA ARG A 11 -14.30 -7.90 -0.66
C ARG A 11 -15.48 -7.22 -1.31
N SER A 12 -16.43 -6.76 -0.52
CA SER A 12 -17.59 -6.06 -1.05
C SER A 12 -17.18 -4.67 -1.51
N PRO A 13 -17.76 -4.16 -2.59
CA PRO A 13 -17.48 -2.78 -3.01
C PRO A 13 -17.79 -1.80 -1.90
N THR A 14 -16.90 -0.85 -1.70
CA THR A 14 -17.02 0.21 -0.71
C THR A 14 -16.64 1.54 -1.35
N ALA A 15 -16.98 2.66 -0.70
CA ALA A 15 -16.57 3.96 -1.20
C ALA A 15 -15.05 4.11 -1.16
N ILE A 16 -14.42 3.61 -0.11
CA ILE A 16 -12.97 3.66 0.08
C ILE A 16 -12.46 2.25 0.28
N GLY A 17 -11.41 1.89 -0.45
CA GLY A 17 -10.69 0.65 -0.26
C GLY A 17 -9.36 0.91 0.42
N ILE A 18 -8.95 0.02 1.30
CA ILE A 18 -7.67 0.11 1.98
C ILE A 18 -6.87 -1.16 1.68
N VAL A 19 -5.65 -0.95 1.15
CA VAL A 19 -4.67 -2.02 0.96
C VAL A 19 -3.56 -1.79 1.97
N ARG A 20 -3.27 -2.80 2.77
CA ARG A 20 -2.22 -2.72 3.78
C ARG A 20 -1.03 -3.56 3.35
N VAL A 21 0.16 -3.01 3.55
CA VAL A 21 1.43 -3.69 3.27
C VAL A 21 2.23 -3.70 4.56
N SER A 22 2.81 -4.85 4.91
CA SER A 22 3.54 -4.98 6.16
C SER A 22 4.78 -5.84 5.95
N GLY A 23 5.84 -5.51 6.65
CA GLY A 23 7.08 -6.27 6.63
C GLY A 23 8.29 -5.37 6.55
N GLU A 24 9.41 -5.86 7.05
CA GLU A 24 10.66 -5.13 6.98
C GLU A 24 11.03 -4.86 5.52
N GLY A 25 11.32 -3.61 5.20
CA GLY A 25 11.65 -3.22 3.84
C GLY A 25 10.47 -2.89 2.96
N CYS A 26 9.23 -2.91 3.49
CA CYS A 26 8.05 -2.71 2.66
C CYS A 26 7.98 -1.30 2.04
N PHE A 27 8.66 -0.30 2.61
CA PHE A 27 8.62 1.04 2.04
C PHE A 27 9.29 1.11 0.67
N ALA A 28 10.36 0.34 0.45
CA ALA A 28 10.98 0.26 -0.86
C ALA A 28 10.05 -0.36 -1.90
N CYS A 29 9.30 -1.37 -1.48
CA CYS A 29 8.26 -1.98 -2.31
C CYS A 29 7.19 -0.94 -2.67
N CYS A 30 6.74 -0.17 -1.68
CA CYS A 30 5.72 0.87 -1.89
C CYS A 30 6.21 2.00 -2.80
N ASP A 31 7.51 2.32 -2.77
CA ASP A 31 8.07 3.36 -3.65
C ASP A 31 7.82 3.04 -5.12
N ARG A 32 7.68 1.78 -5.47
CA ARG A 32 7.49 1.35 -6.85
C ARG A 32 6.05 1.50 -7.32
N VAL A 33 5.10 1.59 -6.41
CA VAL A 33 3.68 1.60 -6.74
C VAL A 33 2.98 2.90 -6.38
N PHE A 34 3.70 3.86 -5.81
CA PHE A 34 3.10 5.13 -5.39
C PHE A 34 3.99 6.29 -5.77
N ARG A 35 3.39 7.31 -6.37
CA ARG A 35 4.07 8.55 -6.72
C ARG A 35 3.38 9.69 -6.01
N ALA A 36 4.01 10.20 -4.94
CA ALA A 36 3.45 11.28 -4.15
C ALA A 36 3.40 12.59 -4.94
N ALA A 37 2.33 13.36 -4.74
CA ALA A 37 2.16 14.64 -5.41
C ALA A 37 3.26 15.64 -5.04
N ASN A 38 3.86 15.50 -3.85
CA ASN A 38 4.93 16.40 -3.41
C ASN A 38 6.30 16.04 -4.00
N GLY A 39 6.39 15.01 -4.82
CA GLY A 39 7.62 14.61 -5.50
C GLY A 39 8.63 13.84 -4.65
N LYS A 40 8.39 13.66 -3.36
CA LYS A 40 9.28 12.88 -2.49
C LYS A 40 8.92 11.40 -2.56
N PRO A 41 9.89 10.49 -2.51
CA PRO A 41 9.59 9.06 -2.43
C PRO A 41 8.71 8.75 -1.23
N PHE A 42 7.87 7.73 -1.36
CA PHE A 42 7.01 7.30 -0.26
C PHE A 42 7.82 6.96 1.00
N SER A 43 8.96 6.31 0.82
CA SER A 43 9.82 5.90 1.93
C SER A 43 10.42 7.08 2.70
N ARG A 44 10.36 8.28 2.16
CA ARG A 44 10.86 9.50 2.80
C ARG A 44 9.78 10.44 3.27
N GLN A 45 8.52 10.05 3.13
CA GLN A 45 7.42 10.86 3.64
C GLN A 45 7.43 10.85 5.17
N GLU A 46 6.86 11.91 5.76
CA GLU A 46 6.75 11.99 7.21
C GLU A 46 5.91 10.82 7.74
N PRO A 47 6.38 10.11 8.79
CA PRO A 47 5.63 8.99 9.34
C PRO A 47 4.25 9.40 9.85
N ARG A 48 3.29 8.50 9.67
CA ARG A 48 1.92 8.65 10.18
C ARG A 48 1.19 9.88 9.65
N LYS A 49 1.60 10.33 8.46
CA LYS A 49 0.96 11.45 7.80
C LYS A 49 0.45 11.01 6.43
N MET A 50 -0.81 11.27 6.16
CA MET A 50 -1.41 10.93 4.88
C MET A 50 -0.83 11.82 3.77
N VAL A 51 -0.50 11.21 2.66
CA VAL A 51 0.09 11.89 1.51
C VAL A 51 -0.74 11.58 0.27
N PHE A 52 -1.15 12.60 -0.44
CA PHE A 52 -1.88 12.42 -1.70
C PHE A 52 -0.92 12.04 -2.82
N GLY A 53 -1.35 11.15 -3.71
CA GLY A 53 -0.56 10.76 -4.85
C GLY A 53 -1.28 9.79 -5.77
N GLU A 54 -0.49 9.15 -6.61
CA GLU A 54 -0.99 8.23 -7.63
C GLU A 54 -0.49 6.82 -7.36
N MET A 55 -1.41 5.86 -7.43
CA MET A 55 -1.06 4.45 -7.41
C MET A 55 -0.74 4.01 -8.82
N LEU A 56 0.34 3.25 -9.00
CA LEU A 56 0.88 2.91 -10.30
C LEU A 56 0.91 1.40 -10.50
N ASP A 57 0.66 0.97 -11.74
CA ASP A 57 0.84 -0.43 -12.11
C ASP A 57 2.31 -0.71 -12.44
N THR A 58 2.59 -1.93 -12.88
CA THR A 58 3.97 -2.38 -13.17
C THR A 58 4.60 -1.64 -14.34
N GLU A 59 3.81 -0.95 -15.14
CA GLU A 59 4.30 -0.19 -16.30
C GLU A 59 4.32 1.32 -16.04
N GLY A 60 4.05 1.71 -14.79
CA GLY A 60 4.04 3.11 -14.41
C GLY A 60 2.77 3.85 -14.77
N ARG A 61 1.72 3.15 -15.17
CA ARG A 61 0.43 3.77 -15.47
C ARG A 61 -0.34 4.00 -14.19
N VAL A 62 -1.12 5.07 -14.16
CA VAL A 62 -1.93 5.41 -12.98
C VAL A 62 -3.12 4.46 -12.88
N ILE A 63 -3.17 3.70 -11.78
CA ILE A 63 -4.33 2.86 -11.45
C ILE A 63 -5.42 3.72 -10.83
N ASP A 64 -5.02 4.58 -9.89
CA ASP A 64 -5.95 5.40 -9.13
C ASP A 64 -5.19 6.53 -8.45
N ARG A 65 -5.92 7.48 -7.90
CA ARG A 65 -5.38 8.55 -7.08
C ARG A 65 -5.98 8.46 -5.71
N GLY A 66 -5.16 8.70 -4.69
CA GLY A 66 -5.62 8.58 -3.31
C GLY A 66 -4.55 8.93 -2.32
N LEU A 67 -4.66 8.38 -1.13
CA LEU A 67 -3.79 8.71 -0.02
C LEU A 67 -2.97 7.50 0.37
N ALA A 68 -1.76 7.76 0.85
CA ALA A 68 -0.91 6.71 1.40
C ALA A 68 -0.26 7.21 2.68
N VAL A 69 0.04 6.28 3.57
CA VAL A 69 0.65 6.60 4.86
C VAL A 69 1.59 5.46 5.23
N ARG A 70 2.72 5.81 5.84
CA ARG A 70 3.67 4.81 6.34
C ARG A 70 3.77 4.85 7.85
N PHE A 71 3.94 3.69 8.43
CA PHE A 71 4.06 3.50 9.87
C PHE A 71 5.36 2.74 10.15
N PRO A 72 6.47 3.43 10.45
CA PRO A 72 7.72 2.74 10.77
C PRO A 72 7.58 1.95 12.06
N GLY A 73 8.09 0.71 12.07
CA GLY A 73 8.19 -0.05 13.29
C GLY A 73 9.20 0.56 14.26
N PRO A 74 9.07 0.23 15.55
CA PRO A 74 8.08 -0.65 16.16
C PRO A 74 6.73 0.02 16.47
N HIS A 75 6.60 1.31 16.21
CA HIS A 75 5.38 2.08 16.49
C HIS A 75 4.39 2.00 15.35
N SER A 76 4.03 0.77 14.98
CA SER A 76 3.08 0.48 13.91
C SER A 76 2.06 -0.53 14.39
N TYR A 77 1.02 -0.74 13.59
CA TYR A 77 -0.04 -1.68 13.94
C TYR A 77 0.49 -3.11 14.15
N THR A 78 1.46 -3.52 13.33
CA THR A 78 2.00 -4.88 13.36
C THR A 78 3.31 -4.99 14.15
N GLY A 79 3.88 -3.88 14.61
CA GLY A 79 5.21 -3.84 15.22
C GLY A 79 6.34 -3.79 14.20
N GLU A 80 6.04 -4.02 12.93
CA GLU A 80 6.98 -3.91 11.82
C GLU A 80 6.68 -2.66 11.00
N ASP A 81 7.52 -2.37 10.01
CA ASP A 81 7.19 -1.36 9.02
C ASP A 81 5.89 -1.74 8.33
N SER A 82 4.99 -0.79 8.19
CA SER A 82 3.75 -1.03 7.47
C SER A 82 3.30 0.24 6.74
N ALA A 83 2.43 0.04 5.78
CA ALA A 83 1.89 1.11 4.96
C ALA A 83 0.44 0.83 4.63
N GLU A 84 -0.32 1.88 4.37
CA GLU A 84 -1.69 1.77 3.89
C GLU A 84 -1.86 2.64 2.66
N PHE A 85 -2.60 2.12 1.69
CA PHE A 85 -3.05 2.87 0.52
C PHE A 85 -4.56 2.97 0.61
N HIS A 86 -5.06 4.20 0.58
CA HIS A 86 -6.48 4.51 0.61
C HIS A 86 -6.89 4.95 -0.80
N CYS A 87 -7.65 4.12 -1.47
CA CYS A 87 -8.05 4.31 -2.85
C CYS A 87 -9.56 4.15 -2.99
N HIS A 88 -10.06 4.19 -4.22
CA HIS A 88 -11.47 3.88 -4.45
C HIS A 88 -11.72 2.40 -4.17
N GLY A 89 -12.87 2.09 -3.60
CA GLY A 89 -13.22 0.72 -3.20
C GLY A 89 -13.65 -0.17 -4.34
N SER A 90 -13.22 0.10 -5.56
CA SER A 90 -13.50 -0.72 -6.71
C SER A 90 -12.70 -2.02 -6.66
N PRO A 91 -13.33 -3.19 -6.86
CA PRO A 91 -12.59 -4.45 -6.93
C PRO A 91 -11.49 -4.45 -7.99
N VAL A 92 -11.69 -3.76 -9.09
CA VAL A 92 -10.69 -3.68 -10.15
C VAL A 92 -9.46 -2.90 -9.67
N VAL A 93 -9.67 -1.73 -9.05
CA VAL A 93 -8.59 -0.91 -8.52
C VAL A 93 -7.80 -1.67 -7.46
N LEU A 94 -8.49 -2.29 -6.53
CA LEU A 94 -7.85 -3.05 -5.44
C LEU A 94 -7.02 -4.20 -5.98
N ARG A 95 -7.54 -4.93 -6.96
CA ARG A 95 -6.83 -6.05 -7.57
C ARG A 95 -5.59 -5.59 -8.32
N GLU A 96 -5.70 -4.49 -9.07
CA GLU A 96 -4.56 -3.96 -9.81
C GLU A 96 -3.46 -3.44 -8.88
N LEU A 97 -3.85 -2.79 -7.79
CA LEU A 97 -2.87 -2.32 -6.80
C LEU A 97 -2.18 -3.50 -6.12
N LEU A 98 -2.93 -4.54 -5.74
CA LEU A 98 -2.33 -5.75 -5.19
C LEU A 98 -1.35 -6.39 -6.17
N SER A 99 -1.74 -6.51 -7.44
CA SER A 99 -0.87 -7.09 -8.47
C SER A 99 0.43 -6.30 -8.60
N ALA A 100 0.35 -4.98 -8.55
CA ALA A 100 1.54 -4.13 -8.62
C ALA A 100 2.45 -4.35 -7.41
N LEU A 101 1.86 -4.48 -6.22
CA LEU A 101 2.62 -4.75 -5.00
C LEU A 101 3.28 -6.13 -5.05
N PHE A 102 2.58 -7.14 -5.54
CA PHE A 102 3.17 -8.48 -5.69
C PHE A 102 4.36 -8.44 -6.66
N ALA A 103 4.22 -7.73 -7.77
CA ALA A 103 5.33 -7.58 -8.72
C ALA A 103 6.51 -6.81 -8.11
N ALA A 104 6.25 -5.94 -7.14
CA ALA A 104 7.29 -5.18 -6.45
C ALA A 104 7.93 -5.95 -5.29
N GLY A 105 7.47 -7.17 -5.00
CA GLY A 105 8.11 -8.04 -4.02
C GLY A 105 7.23 -8.48 -2.86
N ALA A 106 6.01 -8.00 -2.76
CA ALA A 106 5.09 -8.44 -1.71
C ALA A 106 4.47 -9.78 -2.09
N ARG A 107 4.00 -10.51 -1.11
CA ARG A 107 3.19 -11.72 -1.34
C ARG A 107 1.82 -11.54 -0.70
N GLN A 108 0.87 -12.32 -1.18
CA GLN A 108 -0.49 -12.26 -0.65
C GLN A 108 -0.53 -12.81 0.77
N ALA A 109 -1.23 -12.11 1.66
CA ALA A 109 -1.47 -12.62 3.00
C ALA A 109 -2.44 -13.80 2.93
N LEU A 110 -2.18 -14.83 3.74
CA LEU A 110 -3.06 -15.98 3.81
C LEU A 110 -4.37 -15.62 4.51
N SER A 111 -4.31 -14.64 5.41
CA SER A 111 -5.46 -14.19 6.18
C SER A 111 -5.20 -12.77 6.64
N LEU A 112 -6.27 -11.97 6.82
CA LEU A 112 -6.17 -10.61 7.33
C LEU A 112 -5.55 -10.54 8.72
N ILE A 113 -5.65 -11.60 9.50
CA ILE A 113 -5.05 -11.63 10.84
C ILE A 113 -3.52 -11.65 10.79
N HIS A 114 -2.94 -11.90 9.63
CA HIS A 114 -1.49 -11.89 9.45
C HIS A 114 -0.96 -10.49 9.14
N ILE A 115 -1.83 -9.50 9.09
CA ILE A 115 -1.46 -8.10 8.87
C ILE A 115 -1.87 -7.26 10.13
#